data_2516b5b73f0137f1241010ade95cb9a1
#
_entry.id   2516b5b73f0137f1241010ade95cb9a1
#
_cell.length_a   1.000
_cell.length_b   1.000
_cell.length_c   1.000
_cell.angle_alpha   90.00
_cell.angle_beta   90.00
_cell.angle_gamma   90.00
#
_symmetry.space_group_name_H-M   'P 1'
#
loop_
_entity.id
_entity.type
_entity.pdbx_description
1 polymer ?
#
loop_
_entity_poly.entity_id
_entity_poly.type
_entity_poly.pdbx_seq_one_letter_code
_entity_poly.pdbx_strand_id
1 'polypeptide(L)'
;YFFDTTLRDGEQTPGVALRTPEKVEIAKGLVRLGIDVIEAGFPAASPGDFEAVQTIAREVKGTTICALARANEKDVIKAIDALKDAERSRLHVFIAISEIHMQYKLKMTREQVLDKIKAILELAKGKADEIEFSGEDASRADLDFACQVYGTAIAGGATIINVPDTVGYMMPQEFASKIRYIKEHTPGIENAIISVHCHDDLGLANANSLAAIEAGARQVECTVNGLGERAGNVGVEEVVMSLKTRHDYFHDLQVNIDTKQFTKLSKLVSRLTGVAVPPNKAIVGSNAFAHESGIHQHGMLNNPETYE
;
A
#
# COMPACT_ATOMS: atom_id res chain seq x y z
N TYR A 1 9.58 1.71 4.53
CA TYR A 1 9.27 1.92 3.11
C TYR A 1 7.83 2.39 2.97
N PHE A 2 7.61 3.27 1.97
CA PHE A 2 6.29 3.70 1.53
C PHE A 2 6.00 3.14 0.16
N PHE A 3 4.96 2.31 0.10
CA PHE A 3 4.45 1.72 -1.13
C PHE A 3 3.17 2.47 -1.51
N ASP A 4 3.19 3.17 -2.64
CA ASP A 4 2.01 3.90 -3.12
C ASP A 4 1.21 3.08 -4.11
N THR A 5 -0.07 2.86 -3.80
CA THR A 5 -1.03 2.15 -4.67
C THR A 5 -2.13 3.05 -5.23
N THR A 6 -1.88 4.38 -5.32
CA THR A 6 -2.83 5.34 -5.91
C THR A 6 -3.23 4.95 -7.33
N LEU A 7 -2.29 4.41 -8.12
CA LEU A 7 -2.50 4.04 -9.52
C LEU A 7 -3.09 2.63 -9.71
N ARG A 8 -3.29 1.88 -8.63
CA ARG A 8 -3.93 0.57 -8.67
C ARG A 8 -5.18 0.56 -7.78
N ASP A 9 -5.06 0.53 -6.44
CA ASP A 9 -6.20 0.53 -5.52
C ASP A 9 -6.91 1.88 -5.50
N GLY A 10 -6.13 2.97 -5.52
CA GLY A 10 -6.69 4.32 -5.64
C GLY A 10 -7.54 4.52 -6.89
N GLU A 11 -7.19 3.89 -8.01
CA GLU A 11 -8.00 3.92 -9.25
C GLU A 11 -9.28 3.09 -9.14
N GLN A 12 -9.39 2.18 -8.17
CA GLN A 12 -10.61 1.43 -7.89
C GLN A 12 -11.65 2.24 -7.10
N THR A 13 -11.35 3.49 -6.76
CA THR A 13 -12.35 4.44 -6.23
C THR A 13 -13.50 4.58 -7.23
N PRO A 14 -14.78 4.39 -6.81
CA PRO A 14 -15.91 4.52 -7.72
C PRO A 14 -15.92 5.86 -8.45
N GLY A 15 -15.99 5.82 -9.79
CA GLY A 15 -16.01 6.99 -10.66
C GLY A 15 -14.64 7.49 -11.11
N VAL A 16 -13.55 6.93 -10.62
CA VAL A 16 -12.19 7.24 -11.10
C VAL A 16 -11.86 6.41 -12.33
N ALA A 17 -11.29 7.06 -13.35
CA ALA A 17 -10.75 6.42 -14.54
C ALA A 17 -9.60 7.29 -15.06
N LEU A 18 -8.37 6.85 -14.89
CA LEU A 18 -7.17 7.59 -15.30
C LEU A 18 -6.67 7.08 -16.65
N ARG A 19 -6.33 8.03 -17.53
CA ARG A 19 -5.65 7.70 -18.80
C ARG A 19 -4.16 7.53 -18.57
N THR A 20 -3.48 6.78 -19.44
CA THR A 20 -2.03 6.53 -19.32
C THR A 20 -1.19 7.79 -19.08
N PRO A 21 -1.38 8.93 -19.80
CA PRO A 21 -0.61 10.15 -19.52
C PRO A 21 -0.85 10.71 -18.12
N GLU A 22 -2.06 10.60 -17.58
CA GLU A 22 -2.42 11.05 -16.25
C GLU A 22 -1.76 10.18 -15.17
N LYS A 23 -1.75 8.85 -15.37
CA LYS A 23 -1.01 7.91 -14.51
C LYS A 23 0.49 8.23 -14.50
N VAL A 24 1.10 8.52 -15.64
CA VAL A 24 2.51 8.92 -15.73
C VAL A 24 2.77 10.24 -15.00
N GLU A 25 1.86 11.23 -15.09
CA GLU A 25 2.00 12.50 -14.37
C GLU A 25 1.97 12.31 -12.86
N ILE A 26 1.04 11.48 -12.36
CA ILE A 26 0.95 11.11 -10.93
C ILE A 26 2.21 10.36 -10.50
N ALA A 27 2.66 9.35 -11.25
CA ALA A 27 3.86 8.57 -10.95
C ALA A 27 5.11 9.46 -10.83
N LYS A 28 5.30 10.42 -11.75
CA LYS A 28 6.36 11.42 -11.66
C LYS A 28 6.20 12.33 -10.43
N GLY A 29 4.98 12.57 -9.97
CA GLY A 29 4.69 13.28 -8.72
C GLY A 29 5.12 12.48 -7.49
N LEU A 30 4.84 11.18 -7.47
CA LEU A 30 5.22 10.23 -6.41
C LEU A 30 6.75 10.10 -6.30
N VAL A 31 7.46 10.06 -7.43
CA VAL A 31 8.94 10.08 -7.42
C VAL A 31 9.48 11.36 -6.76
N ARG A 32 8.91 12.54 -7.10
CA ARG A 32 9.32 13.81 -6.46
C ARG A 32 9.01 13.85 -4.97
N LEU A 33 7.97 13.17 -4.53
CA LEU A 33 7.64 12.99 -3.12
C LEU A 33 8.68 12.11 -2.40
N GLY A 34 9.34 11.21 -3.12
CA GLY A 34 10.31 10.26 -2.57
C GLY A 34 9.69 8.91 -2.18
N ILE A 35 8.63 8.49 -2.86
CA ILE A 35 8.02 7.16 -2.66
C ILE A 35 9.01 6.05 -3.06
N ASP A 36 9.11 5.03 -2.22
CA ASP A 36 10.03 3.90 -2.44
C ASP A 36 9.53 2.95 -3.53
N VAL A 37 8.22 2.70 -3.58
CA VAL A 37 7.58 1.78 -4.54
C VAL A 37 6.28 2.37 -5.07
N ILE A 38 6.08 2.32 -6.38
CA ILE A 38 4.82 2.73 -7.05
C ILE A 38 4.16 1.50 -7.67
N GLU A 39 2.99 1.11 -7.17
CA GLU A 39 2.16 0.10 -7.81
C GLU A 39 1.40 0.74 -8.97
N ALA A 40 1.91 0.50 -10.17
CA ALA A 40 1.48 1.18 -11.37
C ALA A 40 0.15 0.69 -11.95
N GLY A 41 -0.32 -0.48 -11.51
CA GLY A 41 -1.60 -1.05 -11.96
C GLY A 41 -1.66 -2.56 -11.92
N PHE A 42 -2.71 -3.09 -12.60
CA PHE A 42 -2.97 -4.53 -12.72
C PHE A 42 -2.98 -4.94 -14.21
N PRO A 43 -1.83 -5.32 -14.79
CA PRO A 43 -1.69 -5.54 -16.24
C PRO A 43 -2.63 -6.60 -16.83
N ALA A 44 -3.11 -7.53 -16.01
CA ALA A 44 -4.03 -8.56 -16.47
C ALA A 44 -5.49 -8.10 -16.56
N ALA A 45 -5.84 -6.94 -15.99
CA ALA A 45 -7.21 -6.44 -15.98
C ALA A 45 -7.69 -6.03 -17.39
N SER A 46 -6.85 -5.30 -18.13
CA SER A 46 -7.18 -4.88 -19.50
C SER A 46 -5.92 -4.60 -20.33
N PRO A 47 -6.03 -4.50 -21.68
CA PRO A 47 -4.93 -4.02 -22.51
C PRO A 47 -4.46 -2.61 -22.14
N GLY A 48 -5.36 -1.71 -21.74
CA GLY A 48 -5.03 -0.35 -21.31
C GLY A 48 -4.23 -0.32 -20.02
N ASP A 49 -4.57 -1.19 -19.05
CA ASP A 49 -3.79 -1.34 -17.82
C ASP A 49 -2.38 -1.86 -18.09
N PHE A 50 -2.26 -2.83 -18.99
CA PHE A 50 -0.96 -3.34 -19.43
C PHE A 50 -0.10 -2.22 -20.02
N GLU A 51 -0.67 -1.44 -20.98
CA GLU A 51 0.03 -0.33 -21.62
C GLU A 51 0.44 0.76 -20.62
N ALA A 52 -0.43 1.07 -19.67
CA ALA A 52 -0.14 2.07 -18.64
C ALA A 52 1.03 1.63 -17.74
N VAL A 53 1.03 0.40 -17.24
CA VAL A 53 2.13 -0.14 -16.44
C VAL A 53 3.43 -0.17 -17.24
N GLN A 54 3.39 -0.65 -18.49
CA GLN A 54 4.57 -0.68 -19.37
C GLN A 54 5.12 0.72 -19.65
N THR A 55 4.25 1.70 -19.86
CA THR A 55 4.66 3.10 -20.09
C THR A 55 5.31 3.69 -18.84
N ILE A 56 4.72 3.46 -17.65
CA ILE A 56 5.30 3.91 -16.38
C ILE A 56 6.66 3.24 -16.15
N ALA A 57 6.78 1.93 -16.36
CA ALA A 57 8.03 1.19 -16.20
C ALA A 57 9.15 1.75 -17.09
N ARG A 58 8.81 2.16 -18.31
CA ARG A 58 9.76 2.75 -19.25
C ARG A 58 10.14 4.19 -18.90
N GLU A 59 9.17 5.03 -18.51
CA GLU A 59 9.35 6.48 -18.38
C GLU A 59 9.71 6.97 -16.98
N VAL A 60 9.31 6.23 -15.94
CA VAL A 60 9.50 6.62 -14.54
C VAL A 60 10.72 5.92 -13.98
N LYS A 61 11.67 6.71 -13.46
CA LYS A 61 12.95 6.26 -12.93
C LYS A 61 13.16 6.78 -11.51
N GLY A 62 14.10 6.16 -10.78
CA GLY A 62 14.44 6.58 -9.41
C GLY A 62 13.55 6.00 -8.31
N THR A 63 12.65 5.08 -8.65
CA THR A 63 11.81 4.34 -7.71
C THR A 63 11.60 2.91 -8.22
N THR A 64 11.11 2.00 -7.36
CA THR A 64 10.71 0.66 -7.78
C THR A 64 9.30 0.71 -8.40
N ILE A 65 9.14 0.15 -9.60
CA ILE A 65 7.82 0.03 -10.24
C ILE A 65 7.27 -1.36 -9.95
N CYS A 66 6.07 -1.39 -9.41
CA CYS A 66 5.36 -2.60 -9.02
C CYS A 66 4.13 -2.85 -9.91
N ALA A 67 3.80 -4.12 -10.14
CA ALA A 67 2.58 -4.52 -10.81
C ALA A 67 1.90 -5.67 -10.08
N LEU A 68 0.57 -5.57 -9.93
CA LEU A 68 -0.26 -6.57 -9.27
C LEU A 68 -0.54 -7.76 -10.20
N ALA A 69 -0.55 -8.96 -9.62
CA ALA A 69 -0.96 -10.20 -10.30
C ALA A 69 -1.70 -11.13 -9.33
N ARG A 70 -2.82 -11.69 -9.77
CA ARG A 70 -3.40 -12.85 -9.05
C ARG A 70 -2.42 -14.03 -9.13
N ALA A 71 -2.47 -14.90 -8.13
CA ALA A 71 -1.66 -16.12 -8.12
C ALA A 71 -2.11 -17.10 -9.24
N ASN A 72 -1.93 -16.71 -10.50
CA ASN A 72 -2.09 -17.56 -11.68
C ASN A 72 -1.06 -17.20 -12.75
N GLU A 73 -0.71 -18.17 -13.57
CA GLU A 73 0.36 -18.05 -14.56
C GLU A 73 0.16 -16.90 -15.55
N LYS A 74 -1.06 -16.73 -16.07
CA LYS A 74 -1.36 -15.71 -17.09
C LYS A 74 -1.16 -14.29 -16.56
N ASP A 75 -1.62 -14.02 -15.34
CA ASP A 75 -1.50 -12.71 -14.70
C ASP A 75 -0.03 -12.40 -14.38
N VAL A 76 0.69 -13.39 -13.82
CA VAL A 76 2.10 -13.25 -13.45
C VAL A 76 2.97 -12.98 -14.68
N ILE A 77 2.77 -13.72 -15.78
CA ILE A 77 3.51 -13.48 -17.03
C ILE A 77 3.22 -12.08 -17.56
N LYS A 78 1.95 -11.65 -17.59
CA LYS A 78 1.59 -10.29 -18.05
C LYS A 78 2.22 -9.20 -17.18
N ALA A 79 2.24 -9.37 -15.86
CA ALA A 79 2.85 -8.40 -14.95
C ALA A 79 4.36 -8.29 -15.19
N ILE A 80 5.05 -9.42 -15.34
CA ILE A 80 6.49 -9.47 -15.66
C ILE A 80 6.77 -8.78 -17.00
N ASP A 81 5.97 -9.08 -18.03
CA ASP A 81 6.12 -8.48 -19.36
C ASP A 81 5.92 -6.95 -19.35
N ALA A 82 4.97 -6.46 -18.55
CA ALA A 82 4.73 -5.04 -18.39
C ALA A 82 5.87 -4.31 -17.65
N LEU A 83 6.55 -5.01 -16.74
CA LEU A 83 7.64 -4.46 -15.90
C LEU A 83 9.02 -4.51 -16.53
N LYS A 84 9.20 -5.18 -17.69
CA LYS A 84 10.52 -5.48 -18.27
C LYS A 84 11.43 -4.28 -18.50
N ASP A 85 10.87 -3.07 -18.70
CA ASP A 85 11.59 -1.84 -18.96
C ASP A 85 11.79 -0.98 -17.69
N ALA A 86 11.37 -1.49 -16.52
CA ALA A 86 11.58 -0.82 -15.24
C ALA A 86 13.08 -0.81 -14.86
N GLU A 87 13.53 0.27 -14.23
CA GLU A 87 14.87 0.34 -13.66
C GLU A 87 15.04 -0.62 -12.48
N ARG A 88 14.01 -0.72 -11.64
CA ARG A 88 13.83 -1.71 -10.59
C ARG A 88 12.38 -2.17 -10.63
N SER A 89 12.18 -3.47 -10.63
CA SER A 89 10.88 -4.10 -10.78
C SER A 89 10.45 -4.85 -9.53
N ARG A 90 9.16 -4.75 -9.17
CA ARG A 90 8.57 -5.60 -8.14
C ARG A 90 7.32 -6.27 -8.69
N LEU A 91 7.26 -7.59 -8.57
CA LEU A 91 6.04 -8.35 -8.84
C LEU A 91 5.25 -8.50 -7.54
N HIS A 92 4.02 -8.02 -7.51
CA HIS A 92 3.11 -8.17 -6.37
C HIS A 92 2.09 -9.27 -6.66
N VAL A 93 2.24 -10.42 -6.01
CA VAL A 93 1.35 -11.57 -6.18
C VAL A 93 0.40 -11.65 -5.00
N PHE A 94 -0.89 -11.90 -5.25
CA PHE A 94 -1.85 -12.10 -4.18
C PHE A 94 -2.77 -13.31 -4.39
N ILE A 95 -3.20 -13.89 -3.28
CA ILE A 95 -4.27 -14.87 -3.20
C ILE A 95 -5.02 -14.70 -1.87
N ALA A 96 -6.33 -14.93 -1.89
CA ALA A 96 -7.13 -14.87 -0.67
C ALA A 96 -6.84 -16.05 0.26
N ILE A 97 -6.75 -15.80 1.57
CA ILE A 97 -6.36 -16.80 2.56
C ILE A 97 -7.36 -16.95 3.72
N SER A 98 -8.42 -16.14 3.77
CA SER A 98 -9.49 -16.35 4.74
C SER A 98 -10.40 -17.50 4.33
N GLU A 99 -10.95 -18.21 5.32
CA GLU A 99 -11.84 -19.38 5.09
C GLU A 99 -13.03 -19.04 4.18
N ILE A 100 -13.63 -17.87 4.39
CA ILE A 100 -14.78 -17.42 3.60
C ILE A 100 -14.39 -17.24 2.11
N HIS A 101 -13.22 -16.67 1.84
CA HIS A 101 -12.75 -16.50 0.45
C HIS A 101 -12.31 -17.82 -0.17
N MET A 102 -11.62 -18.67 0.58
CA MET A 102 -11.23 -20.00 0.08
C MET A 102 -12.45 -20.84 -0.30
N GLN A 103 -13.49 -20.82 0.55
CA GLN A 103 -14.70 -21.60 0.33
C GLN A 103 -15.56 -21.06 -0.83
N TYR A 104 -15.83 -19.76 -0.86
CA TYR A 104 -16.84 -19.19 -1.77
C TYR A 104 -16.27 -18.54 -3.03
N LYS A 105 -15.08 -17.94 -2.95
CA LYS A 105 -14.43 -17.25 -4.07
C LYS A 105 -13.48 -18.17 -4.83
N LEU A 106 -12.56 -18.84 -4.12
CA LEU A 106 -11.53 -19.66 -4.74
C LEU A 106 -11.99 -21.10 -4.98
N LYS A 107 -12.86 -21.63 -4.11
CA LYS A 107 -13.29 -23.05 -4.07
C LYS A 107 -12.08 -23.98 -3.96
N MET A 108 -11.16 -23.66 -3.05
CA MET A 108 -9.90 -24.34 -2.82
C MET A 108 -9.73 -24.72 -1.35
N THR A 109 -9.05 -25.87 -1.10
CA THR A 109 -8.58 -26.22 0.24
C THR A 109 -7.31 -25.44 0.61
N ARG A 110 -6.93 -25.47 1.89
CA ARG A 110 -5.68 -24.85 2.38
C ARG A 110 -4.45 -25.41 1.65
N GLU A 111 -4.40 -26.73 1.44
CA GLU A 111 -3.30 -27.38 0.72
C GLU A 111 -3.21 -26.91 -0.73
N GLN A 112 -4.36 -26.82 -1.41
CA GLN A 112 -4.40 -26.31 -2.79
C GLN A 112 -3.93 -24.86 -2.90
N VAL A 113 -4.23 -24.02 -1.90
CA VAL A 113 -3.72 -22.64 -1.84
C VAL A 113 -2.21 -22.65 -1.69
N LEU A 114 -1.65 -23.44 -0.76
CA LEU A 114 -0.20 -23.54 -0.55
C LEU A 114 0.53 -24.06 -1.80
N ASP A 115 0.00 -25.09 -2.45
CA ASP A 115 0.59 -25.63 -3.68
C ASP A 115 0.56 -24.63 -4.83
N LYS A 116 -0.52 -23.86 -4.92
CA LYS A 116 -0.63 -22.79 -5.91
C LYS A 116 0.39 -21.66 -5.67
N ILE A 117 0.60 -21.26 -4.43
CA ILE A 117 1.64 -20.28 -4.06
C ILE A 117 3.02 -20.76 -4.49
N LYS A 118 3.38 -22.02 -4.14
CA LYS A 118 4.66 -22.61 -4.54
C LYS A 118 4.87 -22.59 -6.06
N ALA A 119 3.87 -23.06 -6.80
CA ALA A 119 3.96 -23.13 -8.27
C ALA A 119 4.13 -21.74 -8.91
N ILE A 120 3.39 -20.73 -8.41
CA ILE A 120 3.42 -19.38 -8.98
C ILE A 120 4.71 -18.65 -8.63
N LEU A 121 5.23 -18.80 -7.41
CA LEU A 121 6.48 -18.17 -7.02
C LEU A 121 7.69 -18.82 -7.68
N GLU A 122 7.68 -20.13 -7.90
CA GLU A 122 8.70 -20.79 -8.71
C GLU A 122 8.70 -20.28 -10.17
N LEU A 123 7.52 -20.04 -10.75
CA LEU A 123 7.38 -19.41 -12.06
C LEU A 123 7.95 -17.96 -12.09
N ALA A 124 7.74 -17.20 -11.02
CA ALA A 124 8.15 -15.79 -10.91
C ALA A 124 9.63 -15.61 -10.59
N LYS A 125 10.29 -16.65 -10.07
CA LYS A 125 11.64 -16.61 -9.55
C LYS A 125 12.65 -16.07 -10.58
N GLY A 126 13.37 -15.03 -10.19
CA GLY A 126 14.39 -14.37 -11.04
C GLY A 126 13.86 -13.57 -12.22
N LYS A 127 12.54 -13.32 -12.30
CA LYS A 127 11.89 -12.55 -13.38
C LYS A 127 11.50 -11.13 -12.98
N ALA A 128 11.63 -10.79 -11.71
CA ALA A 128 11.57 -9.44 -11.16
C ALA A 128 12.69 -9.29 -10.13
N ASP A 129 13.07 -8.04 -9.82
CA ASP A 129 14.12 -7.77 -8.83
C ASP A 129 13.63 -8.11 -7.42
N GLU A 130 12.36 -7.87 -7.15
CA GLU A 130 11.70 -8.17 -5.87
C GLU A 130 10.35 -8.85 -6.10
N ILE A 131 9.95 -9.70 -5.16
CA ILE A 131 8.62 -10.30 -5.12
C ILE A 131 7.96 -9.90 -3.80
N GLU A 132 6.80 -9.28 -3.89
CA GLU A 132 5.87 -9.04 -2.79
C GLU A 132 4.71 -10.02 -2.86
N PHE A 133 4.34 -10.60 -1.72
CA PHE A 133 3.23 -11.53 -1.63
C PHE A 133 2.20 -11.05 -0.62
N SER A 134 0.94 -10.89 -1.08
CA SER A 134 -0.20 -10.53 -0.23
C SER A 134 -1.11 -11.72 0.04
N GLY A 135 -1.41 -11.95 1.31
CA GLY A 135 -2.52 -12.79 1.73
C GLY A 135 -3.82 -11.98 1.78
N GLU A 136 -4.60 -11.94 0.70
CA GLU A 136 -5.86 -11.17 0.69
C GLU A 136 -6.77 -11.62 1.84
N ASP A 137 -7.33 -10.65 2.56
CA ASP A 137 -8.20 -10.87 3.72
C ASP A 137 -7.50 -11.57 4.91
N ALA A 138 -6.20 -11.29 5.07
CA ALA A 138 -5.39 -11.83 6.16
C ALA A 138 -5.92 -11.44 7.55
N SER A 139 -6.56 -10.27 7.67
CA SER A 139 -7.14 -9.83 8.93
C SER A 139 -8.22 -10.78 9.48
N ARG A 140 -8.90 -11.54 8.61
CA ARG A 140 -9.91 -12.53 8.97
C ARG A 140 -9.46 -13.99 8.81
N ALA A 141 -8.22 -14.21 8.41
CA ALA A 141 -7.65 -15.55 8.25
C ALA A 141 -7.31 -16.19 9.62
N ASP A 142 -7.27 -17.52 9.62
CA ASP A 142 -6.64 -18.27 10.71
C ASP A 142 -5.15 -17.92 10.78
N LEU A 143 -4.63 -17.56 11.97
CA LEU A 143 -3.27 -17.04 12.12
C LEU A 143 -2.19 -18.08 11.82
N ASP A 144 -2.41 -19.34 12.22
CA ASP A 144 -1.44 -20.41 11.96
C ASP A 144 -1.38 -20.70 10.47
N PHE A 145 -2.52 -20.67 9.79
CA PHE A 145 -2.55 -20.82 8.34
C PHE A 145 -1.91 -19.62 7.63
N ALA A 146 -2.15 -18.40 8.09
CA ALA A 146 -1.49 -17.22 7.56
C ALA A 146 0.04 -17.33 7.67
N CYS A 147 0.57 -17.80 8.82
CA CYS A 147 2.00 -18.04 9.01
C CYS A 147 2.53 -19.10 8.03
N GLN A 148 1.78 -20.18 7.79
CA GLN A 148 2.15 -21.21 6.79
C GLN A 148 2.18 -20.63 5.37
N VAL A 149 1.19 -19.80 5.01
CA VAL A 149 1.12 -19.12 3.72
C VAL A 149 2.34 -18.21 3.52
N TYR A 150 2.60 -17.32 4.47
CA TYR A 150 3.73 -16.39 4.37
C TYR A 150 5.08 -17.12 4.39
N GLY A 151 5.24 -18.15 5.23
CA GLY A 151 6.45 -19.01 5.20
C GLY A 151 6.64 -19.72 3.85
N THR A 152 5.54 -20.19 3.25
CA THR A 152 5.58 -20.76 1.90
C THR A 152 5.98 -19.73 0.85
N ALA A 153 5.47 -18.50 0.97
CA ALA A 153 5.81 -17.42 0.06
C ALA A 153 7.30 -17.01 0.18
N ILE A 154 7.81 -16.88 1.40
CA ILE A 154 9.23 -16.56 1.64
C ILE A 154 10.14 -17.67 1.09
N ALA A 155 9.82 -18.93 1.34
CA ALA A 155 10.56 -20.06 0.78
C ALA A 155 10.52 -20.08 -0.76
N GLY A 156 9.46 -19.56 -1.38
CA GLY A 156 9.32 -19.37 -2.83
C GLY A 156 10.06 -18.15 -3.39
N GLY A 157 10.68 -17.32 -2.55
CA GLY A 157 11.48 -16.16 -2.95
C GLY A 157 10.80 -14.79 -2.74
N ALA A 158 9.67 -14.73 -2.05
CA ALA A 158 9.09 -13.44 -1.65
C ALA A 158 9.99 -12.78 -0.59
N THR A 159 10.36 -11.52 -0.84
CA THR A 159 11.16 -10.70 0.07
C THR A 159 10.31 -9.70 0.86
N ILE A 160 9.06 -9.53 0.46
CA ILE A 160 8.07 -8.75 1.17
C ILE A 160 6.80 -9.59 1.33
N ILE A 161 6.26 -9.63 2.54
CA ILE A 161 4.95 -10.21 2.83
C ILE A 161 4.00 -9.13 3.27
N ASN A 162 2.85 -9.01 2.64
CA ASN A 162 1.87 -8.00 2.95
C ASN A 162 0.65 -8.59 3.66
N VAL A 163 0.29 -7.96 4.77
CA VAL A 163 -0.82 -8.34 5.66
C VAL A 163 -1.93 -7.28 5.54
N PRO A 164 -2.93 -7.49 4.67
CA PRO A 164 -4.00 -6.50 4.48
C PRO A 164 -5.13 -6.65 5.49
N ASP A 165 -5.61 -5.51 6.00
CA ASP A 165 -6.96 -5.37 6.56
C ASP A 165 -7.93 -5.02 5.43
N THR A 166 -8.31 -6.05 4.66
CA THR A 166 -9.07 -5.92 3.42
C THR A 166 -10.47 -5.35 3.62
N VAL A 167 -11.09 -5.62 4.76
CA VAL A 167 -12.44 -5.13 5.09
C VAL A 167 -12.44 -3.86 5.94
N GLY A 168 -11.26 -3.43 6.43
CA GLY A 168 -11.12 -2.20 7.20
C GLY A 168 -11.79 -2.23 8.58
N TYR A 169 -11.88 -3.43 9.21
CA TYR A 169 -12.61 -3.62 10.48
C TYR A 169 -11.70 -3.86 11.69
N MET A 170 -10.40 -3.90 11.48
CA MET A 170 -9.47 -4.17 12.58
C MET A 170 -9.38 -3.01 13.58
N MET A 171 -9.29 -3.36 14.85
CA MET A 171 -8.91 -2.41 15.89
C MET A 171 -7.37 -2.35 16.00
N PRO A 172 -6.76 -1.18 16.32
CA PRO A 172 -5.31 -1.03 16.28
C PRO A 172 -4.53 -2.06 17.12
N GLN A 173 -4.97 -2.32 18.35
CA GLN A 173 -4.32 -3.29 19.24
C GLN A 173 -4.47 -4.72 18.75
N GLU A 174 -5.61 -5.04 18.14
CA GLU A 174 -5.86 -6.35 17.55
C GLU A 174 -4.95 -6.56 16.33
N PHE A 175 -4.85 -5.57 15.45
CA PHE A 175 -3.99 -5.64 14.27
C PHE A 175 -2.52 -5.74 14.67
N ALA A 176 -2.05 -4.91 15.60
CA ALA A 176 -0.70 -5.01 16.14
C ALA A 176 -0.40 -6.40 16.73
N SER A 177 -1.37 -7.03 17.41
CA SER A 177 -1.19 -8.37 17.96
C SER A 177 -1.05 -9.43 16.86
N LYS A 178 -1.82 -9.31 15.77
CA LYS A 178 -1.69 -10.20 14.59
C LYS A 178 -0.33 -10.03 13.91
N ILE A 179 0.14 -8.79 13.74
CA ILE A 179 1.48 -8.53 13.16
C ILE A 179 2.59 -9.13 14.02
N ARG A 180 2.52 -8.97 15.36
CA ARG A 180 3.49 -9.62 16.27
C ARG A 180 3.45 -11.14 16.14
N TYR A 181 2.25 -11.73 16.12
CA TYR A 181 2.09 -13.18 15.96
C TYR A 181 2.72 -13.68 14.65
N ILE A 182 2.42 -13.03 13.52
CA ILE A 182 3.00 -13.37 12.21
C ILE A 182 4.52 -13.23 12.25
N LYS A 183 5.04 -12.17 12.85
CA LYS A 183 6.49 -11.95 13.00
C LYS A 183 7.18 -13.03 13.84
N GLU A 184 6.50 -13.56 14.84
CA GLU A 184 7.07 -14.56 15.75
C GLU A 184 6.95 -16.00 15.24
N HIS A 185 5.93 -16.31 14.41
CA HIS A 185 5.57 -17.67 14.04
C HIS A 185 5.73 -18.01 12.55
N THR A 186 6.04 -17.01 11.70
CA THR A 186 6.22 -17.28 10.27
C THR A 186 7.63 -17.81 9.99
N PRO A 187 7.77 -19.03 9.40
CA PRO A 187 9.07 -19.57 9.05
C PRO A 187 9.81 -18.68 8.04
N GLY A 188 11.07 -18.33 8.32
CA GLY A 188 11.91 -17.52 7.42
C GLY A 188 11.63 -16.03 7.42
N ILE A 189 10.84 -15.53 8.36
CA ILE A 189 10.42 -14.11 8.42
C ILE A 189 11.60 -13.14 8.51
N GLU A 190 12.73 -13.57 9.04
CA GLU A 190 13.97 -12.79 9.09
C GLU A 190 14.52 -12.42 7.71
N ASN A 191 14.07 -13.11 6.65
CA ASN A 191 14.46 -12.85 5.26
C ASN A 191 13.44 -11.98 4.50
N ALA A 192 12.39 -11.49 5.17
CA ALA A 192 11.34 -10.70 4.54
C ALA A 192 10.97 -9.46 5.34
N ILE A 193 10.48 -8.45 4.62
CA ILE A 193 9.88 -7.25 5.20
C ILE A 193 8.38 -7.52 5.40
N ILE A 194 7.84 -7.18 6.57
CA ILE A 194 6.40 -7.16 6.81
C ILE A 194 5.86 -5.83 6.29
N SER A 195 4.95 -5.93 5.34
CA SER A 195 4.13 -4.85 4.78
C SER A 195 2.72 -4.91 5.34
N VAL A 196 2.04 -3.77 5.43
CA VAL A 196 0.63 -3.70 5.80
C VAL A 196 -0.14 -2.82 4.84
N HIS A 197 -1.41 -3.17 4.63
CA HIS A 197 -2.35 -2.45 3.78
C HIS A 197 -3.68 -2.31 4.53
N CYS A 198 -4.07 -1.10 4.89
CA CYS A 198 -5.24 -0.86 5.73
C CYS A 198 -6.29 -0.05 4.97
N HIS A 199 -7.49 -0.63 4.80
CA HIS A 199 -8.68 0.09 4.36
C HIS A 199 -9.30 0.89 5.50
N ASP A 200 -10.07 1.94 5.16
CA ASP A 200 -10.52 2.98 6.11
C ASP A 200 -12.02 2.91 6.44
N ASP A 201 -12.63 1.74 6.30
CA ASP A 201 -14.08 1.55 6.47
C ASP A 201 -14.61 2.01 7.84
N LEU A 202 -13.79 1.89 8.88
CA LEU A 202 -14.12 2.42 10.22
C LEU A 202 -13.36 3.70 10.58
N GLY A 203 -12.64 4.32 9.63
CA GLY A 203 -11.80 5.50 9.90
C GLY A 203 -10.56 5.19 10.74
N LEU A 204 -10.05 3.96 10.69
CA LEU A 204 -8.95 3.49 11.52
C LEU A 204 -7.68 3.12 10.73
N ALA A 205 -7.66 3.33 9.42
CA ALA A 205 -6.56 2.91 8.57
C ALA A 205 -5.21 3.47 9.01
N ASN A 206 -5.15 4.77 9.36
CA ASN A 206 -3.92 5.38 9.87
C ASN A 206 -3.51 4.79 11.23
N ALA A 207 -4.44 4.66 12.16
CA ALA A 207 -4.19 4.09 13.48
C ALA A 207 -3.71 2.63 13.40
N ASN A 208 -4.33 1.82 12.52
CA ASN A 208 -3.94 0.44 12.28
C ASN A 208 -2.54 0.35 11.67
N SER A 209 -2.22 1.20 10.69
CA SER A 209 -0.89 1.25 10.07
C SER A 209 0.20 1.61 11.07
N LEU A 210 -0.04 2.62 11.92
CA LEU A 210 0.91 3.01 12.96
C LEU A 210 1.10 1.91 14.02
N ALA A 211 0.02 1.27 14.45
CA ALA A 211 0.07 0.14 15.39
C ALA A 211 0.83 -1.07 14.80
N ALA A 212 0.68 -1.31 13.51
CA ALA A 212 1.44 -2.34 12.80
C ALA A 212 2.93 -2.00 12.71
N ILE A 213 3.29 -0.74 12.48
CA ILE A 213 4.68 -0.26 12.49
C ILE A 213 5.32 -0.51 13.87
N GLU A 214 4.62 -0.19 14.97
CA GLU A 214 5.07 -0.48 16.34
C GLU A 214 5.25 -1.99 16.56
N ALA A 215 4.39 -2.81 15.97
CA ALA A 215 4.47 -4.26 16.04
C ALA A 215 5.58 -4.88 15.19
N GLY A 216 6.21 -4.10 14.29
CA GLY A 216 7.36 -4.52 13.52
C GLY A 216 7.18 -4.51 12.00
N ALA A 217 6.08 -4.02 11.47
CA ALA A 217 5.95 -3.73 10.04
C ALA A 217 6.96 -2.65 9.62
N ARG A 218 7.48 -2.77 8.40
CA ARG A 218 8.49 -1.84 7.86
C ARG A 218 8.14 -1.32 6.46
N GLN A 219 7.03 -1.75 5.90
CA GLN A 219 6.40 -1.16 4.72
C GLN A 219 4.93 -0.86 5.01
N VAL A 220 4.43 0.28 4.50
CA VAL A 220 3.02 0.63 4.50
C VAL A 220 2.58 0.87 3.07
N GLU A 221 1.55 0.13 2.63
CA GLU A 221 0.82 0.44 1.40
C GLU A 221 -0.18 1.56 1.70
N CYS A 222 -0.14 2.60 0.90
CA CYS A 222 -0.92 3.81 1.12
C CYS A 222 -1.32 4.44 -0.23
N THR A 223 -2.18 5.43 -0.18
CA THR A 223 -2.57 6.19 -1.37
C THR A 223 -2.55 7.69 -1.10
N VAL A 224 -2.37 8.48 -2.15
CA VAL A 224 -2.53 9.94 -2.05
C VAL A 224 -4.00 10.25 -1.75
N ASN A 225 -4.25 11.10 -0.77
CA ASN A 225 -5.59 11.51 -0.30
C ASN A 225 -6.42 10.36 0.31
N GLY A 226 -5.85 9.19 0.53
CA GLY A 226 -6.60 8.03 1.02
C GLY A 226 -7.55 7.42 -0.01
N LEU A 227 -7.32 7.61 -1.30
CA LEU A 227 -8.14 7.02 -2.36
C LEU A 227 -8.15 5.49 -2.30
N GLY A 228 -9.25 4.86 -2.72
CA GLY A 228 -9.38 3.40 -2.79
C GLY A 228 -10.81 2.92 -2.83
N GLU A 229 -10.95 1.61 -2.80
CA GLU A 229 -12.25 0.94 -2.70
C GLU A 229 -13.03 1.40 -1.46
N ARG A 230 -14.34 1.53 -1.56
CA ARG A 230 -15.30 1.86 -0.50
C ARG A 230 -14.97 3.17 0.22
N ALA A 231 -14.43 3.10 1.47
CA ALA A 231 -14.03 4.28 2.24
C ALA A 231 -12.57 4.71 1.98
N GLY A 232 -11.85 3.97 1.14
CA GLY A 232 -10.48 4.26 0.76
C GLY A 232 -9.42 3.51 1.58
N ASN A 233 -8.19 3.97 1.43
CA ASN A 233 -6.99 3.46 2.08
C ASN A 233 -6.44 4.46 3.09
N VAL A 234 -5.40 4.07 3.80
CA VAL A 234 -4.62 5.05 4.58
C VAL A 234 -3.99 6.08 3.63
N GLY A 235 -4.08 7.36 3.98
CA GLY A 235 -3.41 8.43 3.26
C GLY A 235 -1.91 8.44 3.52
N VAL A 236 -1.10 8.49 2.45
CA VAL A 236 0.37 8.57 2.60
C VAL A 236 0.78 9.79 3.42
N GLU A 237 0.10 10.93 3.23
CA GLU A 237 0.32 12.16 3.98
C GLU A 237 0.08 11.98 5.48
N GLU A 238 -0.91 11.19 5.85
CA GLU A 238 -1.27 10.96 7.26
C GLU A 238 -0.23 10.09 7.98
N VAL A 239 0.16 8.97 7.37
CA VAL A 239 1.18 8.09 7.96
C VAL A 239 2.52 8.82 8.06
N VAL A 240 2.95 9.47 6.98
CA VAL A 240 4.25 10.17 6.94
C VAL A 240 4.30 11.29 7.97
N MET A 241 3.24 12.10 8.06
CA MET A 241 3.23 13.21 9.03
C MET A 241 3.09 12.73 10.46
N SER A 242 2.37 11.64 10.72
CA SER A 242 2.34 11.00 12.03
C SER A 242 3.75 10.59 12.48
N LEU A 243 4.51 9.91 11.62
CA LEU A 243 5.87 9.47 11.93
C LEU A 243 6.85 10.63 12.10
N LYS A 244 6.76 11.68 11.26
CA LYS A 244 7.65 12.85 11.35
C LYS A 244 7.32 13.75 12.53
N THR A 245 6.05 14.03 12.78
CA THR A 245 5.61 14.90 13.88
C THR A 245 5.88 14.23 15.23
N ARG A 246 5.66 12.92 15.30
CA ARG A 246 5.92 12.13 16.51
C ARG A 246 7.25 11.37 16.44
N HIS A 247 8.27 12.02 15.88
CA HIS A 247 9.65 11.50 15.87
C HIS A 247 10.16 11.15 17.27
N ASP A 248 9.71 11.86 18.31
CA ASP A 248 9.97 11.54 19.70
C ASP A 248 9.50 10.12 20.10
N TYR A 249 8.39 9.68 19.51
CA TYR A 249 7.80 8.37 19.74
C TYR A 249 8.35 7.30 18.77
N PHE A 250 8.58 7.66 17.52
CA PHE A 250 9.08 6.78 16.46
C PHE A 250 10.57 6.98 16.16
N HIS A 251 11.39 7.28 17.18
CA HIS A 251 12.78 7.73 17.04
C HIS A 251 13.71 6.78 16.28
N ASP A 252 13.40 5.48 16.21
CA ASP A 252 14.18 4.48 15.48
C ASP A 252 13.87 4.40 13.97
N LEU A 253 12.91 5.21 13.50
CA LEU A 253 12.47 5.16 12.11
C LEU A 253 12.97 6.37 11.31
N GLN A 254 13.44 6.10 10.09
CA GLN A 254 13.80 7.14 9.13
C GLN A 254 12.71 7.28 8.08
N VAL A 255 12.30 8.52 7.80
CA VAL A 255 11.28 8.87 6.82
C VAL A 255 11.86 9.84 5.82
N ASN A 256 12.17 9.36 4.60
CA ASN A 256 12.86 10.12 3.55
C ASN A 256 11.89 10.84 2.59
N ILE A 257 10.64 11.01 2.97
CA ILE A 257 9.61 11.67 2.16
C ILE A 257 9.79 13.20 2.20
N ASP A 258 9.76 13.86 1.03
CA ASP A 258 9.72 15.31 0.91
C ASP A 258 8.30 15.86 1.12
N THR A 259 7.95 16.14 2.37
CA THR A 259 6.61 16.61 2.76
C THR A 259 6.15 17.90 2.08
N LYS A 260 7.06 18.69 1.53
CA LYS A 260 6.74 19.91 0.77
C LYS A 260 5.99 19.62 -0.54
N GLN A 261 6.02 18.38 -1.01
CA GLN A 261 5.30 17.94 -2.22
C GLN A 261 3.83 17.56 -1.95
N PHE A 262 3.42 17.34 -0.70
CA PHE A 262 2.07 16.82 -0.38
C PHE A 262 0.95 17.66 -0.97
N THR A 263 0.90 18.94 -0.68
CA THR A 263 -0.18 19.81 -1.16
C THR A 263 -0.26 19.84 -2.70
N LYS A 264 0.91 19.85 -3.37
CA LYS A 264 0.97 19.87 -4.83
C LYS A 264 0.49 18.54 -5.42
N LEU A 265 0.94 17.42 -4.86
CA LEU A 265 0.57 16.08 -5.33
C LEU A 265 -0.91 15.79 -5.03
N SER A 266 -1.38 16.13 -3.83
CA SER A 266 -2.79 16.00 -3.44
C SER A 266 -3.73 16.74 -4.41
N LYS A 267 -3.40 18.00 -4.74
CA LYS A 267 -4.17 18.77 -5.73
C LYS A 267 -4.11 18.20 -7.14
N LEU A 268 -2.96 17.66 -7.54
CA LEU A 268 -2.79 17.01 -8.84
C LEU A 268 -3.70 15.77 -8.93
N VAL A 269 -3.63 14.89 -7.94
CA VAL A 269 -4.42 13.65 -7.89
C VAL A 269 -5.92 13.99 -7.83
N SER A 270 -6.34 14.92 -6.96
CA SER A 270 -7.74 15.36 -6.89
C SER A 270 -8.26 15.89 -8.23
N ARG A 271 -7.45 16.70 -8.94
CA ARG A 271 -7.82 17.24 -10.25
C ARG A 271 -7.97 16.16 -11.31
N LEU A 272 -7.05 15.18 -11.37
CA LEU A 272 -7.03 14.15 -12.40
C LEU A 272 -8.07 13.05 -12.14
N THR A 273 -8.33 12.72 -10.88
CA THR A 273 -9.35 11.72 -10.50
C THR A 273 -10.75 12.29 -10.43
N GLY A 274 -10.90 13.62 -10.31
CA GLY A 274 -12.19 14.27 -10.05
C GLY A 274 -12.70 14.11 -8.62
N VAL A 275 -11.95 13.44 -7.74
CA VAL A 275 -12.32 13.24 -6.33
C VAL A 275 -11.82 14.44 -5.52
N ALA A 276 -12.76 15.22 -4.98
CA ALA A 276 -12.43 16.38 -4.17
C ALA A 276 -11.87 15.97 -2.80
N VAL A 277 -10.83 16.67 -2.35
CA VAL A 277 -10.32 16.53 -0.99
C VAL A 277 -11.25 17.25 -0.02
N PRO A 278 -11.82 16.60 1.00
CA PRO A 278 -12.63 17.27 2.00
C PRO A 278 -11.86 18.41 2.69
N PRO A 279 -12.47 19.57 2.93
CA PRO A 279 -11.78 20.70 3.55
C PRO A 279 -11.14 20.38 4.91
N ASN A 280 -11.72 19.48 5.66
CA ASN A 280 -11.24 19.02 6.96
C ASN A 280 -10.35 17.77 6.91
N LYS A 281 -9.96 17.30 5.72
CA LYS A 281 -9.01 16.18 5.59
C LYS A 281 -7.71 16.52 6.30
N ALA A 282 -7.22 15.61 7.12
CA ALA A 282 -5.94 15.79 7.80
C ALA A 282 -4.82 16.09 6.79
N ILE A 283 -3.89 16.96 7.13
CA ILE A 283 -2.68 17.34 6.42
C ILE A 283 -2.92 18.12 5.12
N VAL A 284 -3.80 17.65 4.22
CA VAL A 284 -3.96 18.22 2.85
C VAL A 284 -5.27 18.98 2.64
N GLY A 285 -6.21 18.90 3.57
CA GLY A 285 -7.46 19.65 3.51
C GLY A 285 -7.23 21.15 3.62
N SER A 286 -8.07 21.96 2.98
CA SER A 286 -7.91 23.42 2.97
C SER A 286 -7.98 24.08 4.35
N ASN A 287 -8.63 23.42 5.32
CA ASN A 287 -8.78 23.90 6.70
C ASN A 287 -7.71 23.32 7.65
N ALA A 288 -6.81 22.46 7.17
CA ALA A 288 -5.85 21.76 8.03
C ALA A 288 -4.95 22.70 8.87
N PHE A 289 -4.73 23.92 8.36
CA PHE A 289 -3.91 24.96 9.02
C PHE A 289 -4.69 26.27 9.25
N ALA A 290 -6.01 26.22 9.24
CA ALA A 290 -6.86 27.38 9.42
C ALA A 290 -7.45 27.45 10.85
N HIS A 291 -7.47 28.64 11.44
CA HIS A 291 -8.03 28.90 12.76
C HIS A 291 -9.16 29.93 12.66
N GLU A 292 -10.37 29.57 13.08
CA GLU A 292 -11.52 30.47 13.15
C GLU A 292 -11.76 30.98 14.58
N SER A 293 -11.38 30.20 15.60
CA SER A 293 -11.54 30.59 17.00
C SER A 293 -10.63 31.80 17.36
N GLY A 294 -11.21 32.85 17.90
CA GLY A 294 -10.45 34.04 18.33
C GLY A 294 -9.37 33.72 19.36
N ILE A 295 -9.57 32.74 20.23
CA ILE A 295 -8.56 32.28 21.20
C ILE A 295 -7.37 31.64 20.46
N HIS A 296 -7.62 30.80 19.45
CA HIS A 296 -6.58 30.18 18.66
C HIS A 296 -5.82 31.23 17.81
N GLN A 297 -6.54 32.15 17.16
CA GLN A 297 -5.94 33.25 16.40
C GLN A 297 -5.04 34.11 17.29
N HIS A 298 -5.49 34.42 18.51
CA HIS A 298 -4.68 35.16 19.46
C HIS A 298 -3.41 34.41 19.86
N GLY A 299 -3.49 33.10 20.08
CA GLY A 299 -2.33 32.26 20.35
C GLY A 299 -1.32 32.30 19.21
N MET A 300 -1.77 32.03 17.98
CA MET A 300 -0.93 32.05 16.78
C MET A 300 -0.26 33.41 16.51
N LEU A 301 -0.95 34.50 16.76
CA LEU A 301 -0.39 35.85 16.60
C LEU A 301 0.72 36.14 17.62
N ASN A 302 0.67 35.55 18.81
CA ASN A 302 1.68 35.73 19.83
C ASN A 302 2.86 34.74 19.67
N ASN A 303 2.58 33.50 19.36
CA ASN A 303 3.57 32.46 19.05
C ASN A 303 2.96 31.40 18.15
N PRO A 304 3.42 31.22 16.90
CA PRO A 304 2.95 30.17 16.00
C PRO A 304 3.03 28.77 16.58
N GLU A 305 4.00 28.48 17.45
CA GLU A 305 4.17 27.16 18.08
C GLU A 305 3.04 26.78 19.05
N THR A 306 2.09 27.71 19.35
CA THR A 306 0.96 27.39 20.24
C THR A 306 0.01 26.37 19.66
N TYR A 307 0.01 26.16 18.33
CA TYR A 307 -0.86 25.24 17.60
C TYR A 307 -0.15 24.49 16.44
N GLU A 308 1.16 24.47 16.42
CA GLU A 308 1.95 23.63 15.51
C GLU A 308 2.28 22.30 16.12
#